data_20481393f9449b6be84d2b283a34a8b2
#
_entry.id   20481393f9449b6be84d2b283a34a8b2
#
_cell.length_a   1.000
_cell.length_b   1.000
_cell.length_c   1.000
_cell.angle_alpha   90.00
_cell.angle_beta   90.00
_cell.angle_gamma   90.00
#
_symmetry.space_group_name_H-M   'P 1'
#
loop_
_entity.id
_entity.type
_entity.pdbx_description
1 polymer ?
#
loop_
_entity_poly.entity_id
_entity_poly.type
_entity_poly.pdbx_seq_one_letter_code
_entity_poly.pdbx_strand_id
1 'polypeptide(L)'
;MGKYRKMHIPDDPAYYEKFYFTPGDLGYKVFKTKFANIGILICWDQWYPEAARITALMGAEILFYPTAIGWATEQDEETNKDQYNAWQTIQRSHAVANGIPVVSVNRVGFEQNGAMKFWGGSFATNGQGKLIYLASHDNEETEVVELDLKEADNFRMHWPFLRDRRIDSYQPITKRYIDGD
;
A
#
# COMPACT_ATOMS: atom_id res chain seq x y z
N MET A 1 -1.28 -14.06 -17.21
CA MET A 1 -1.49 -13.05 -16.17
C MET A 1 -2.97 -12.93 -15.87
N GLY A 2 -3.37 -12.34 -14.75
CA GLY A 2 -4.75 -12.20 -14.30
C GLY A 2 -5.15 -10.74 -14.11
N LYS A 3 -6.22 -10.50 -13.36
CA LYS A 3 -6.66 -9.18 -12.92
C LYS A 3 -6.94 -9.17 -11.42
N TYR A 4 -6.74 -8.02 -10.81
CA TYR A 4 -7.18 -7.67 -9.47
C TYR A 4 -8.26 -6.59 -9.57
N ARG A 5 -9.23 -6.63 -8.69
CA ARG A 5 -10.23 -5.58 -8.52
C ARG A 5 -10.06 -5.01 -7.12
N LYS A 6 -9.93 -3.70 -7.03
CA LYS A 6 -9.76 -2.94 -5.78
C LYS A 6 -10.79 -3.36 -4.75
N MET A 7 -10.35 -3.78 -3.57
CA MET A 7 -11.23 -4.31 -2.52
C MET A 7 -11.85 -3.20 -1.67
N HIS A 8 -11.07 -2.15 -1.37
CA HIS A 8 -11.53 -1.05 -0.53
C HIS A 8 -11.83 0.17 -1.40
N ILE A 9 -13.08 0.63 -1.38
CA ILE A 9 -13.55 1.75 -2.18
C ILE A 9 -13.79 2.94 -1.26
N PRO A 10 -13.09 4.08 -1.45
CA PRO A 10 -13.29 5.29 -0.65
C PRO A 10 -14.62 5.98 -0.97
N ASP A 11 -15.07 6.79 -0.03
CA ASP A 11 -16.24 7.65 -0.15
C ASP A 11 -16.06 8.93 0.66
N ASP A 12 -15.00 9.64 0.34
CA ASP A 12 -14.59 10.87 1.01
C ASP A 12 -14.65 12.06 0.06
N PRO A 13 -14.65 13.29 0.55
CA PRO A 13 -14.57 14.48 -0.31
C PRO A 13 -13.46 14.37 -1.35
N ALA A 14 -13.78 14.64 -2.61
CA ALA A 14 -12.95 14.47 -3.79
C ALA A 14 -12.65 13.00 -4.19
N TYR A 15 -13.08 12.00 -3.42
CA TYR A 15 -12.91 10.57 -3.71
C TYR A 15 -14.22 9.78 -3.64
N TYR A 16 -15.28 10.27 -4.27
CA TYR A 16 -16.62 9.64 -4.28
C TYR A 16 -16.69 8.41 -5.17
N GLU A 17 -15.75 7.47 -4.96
CA GLU A 17 -15.63 6.27 -5.80
C GLU A 17 -16.82 5.31 -5.63
N LYS A 18 -17.46 5.25 -4.46
CA LYS A 18 -18.61 4.36 -4.22
C LYS A 18 -19.82 4.68 -5.10
N PHE A 19 -19.91 5.88 -5.66
CA PHE A 19 -20.93 6.19 -6.62
C PHE A 19 -20.78 5.42 -7.93
N TYR A 20 -19.53 5.11 -8.31
CA TYR A 20 -19.19 4.49 -9.59
C TYR A 20 -18.81 3.01 -9.47
N PHE A 21 -18.28 2.58 -8.31
CA PHE A 21 -17.65 1.28 -8.14
C PHE A 21 -18.16 0.56 -6.89
N THR A 22 -18.14 -0.76 -6.97
CA THR A 22 -18.34 -1.67 -5.84
C THR A 22 -17.03 -2.31 -5.43
N PRO A 23 -16.89 -2.80 -4.17
CA PRO A 23 -15.75 -3.59 -3.75
C PRO A 23 -15.45 -4.75 -4.68
N GLY A 24 -14.17 -5.07 -4.85
CA GLY A 24 -13.72 -6.17 -5.69
C GLY A 24 -14.27 -7.52 -5.24
N ASP A 25 -14.62 -8.37 -6.18
CA ASP A 25 -15.24 -9.68 -5.98
C ASP A 25 -14.31 -10.88 -6.32
N LEU A 26 -13.06 -10.59 -6.70
CA LEU A 26 -12.08 -11.61 -7.08
C LEU A 26 -11.15 -12.05 -5.93
N GLY A 27 -11.28 -11.44 -4.76
CA GLY A 27 -10.37 -11.60 -3.63
C GLY A 27 -8.98 -11.01 -3.92
N TYR A 28 -8.09 -11.16 -2.96
CA TYR A 28 -6.69 -10.78 -3.11
C TYR A 28 -5.98 -11.71 -4.09
N LYS A 29 -4.95 -11.20 -4.78
CA LYS A 29 -4.23 -11.92 -5.84
C LYS A 29 -2.74 -11.75 -5.71
N VAL A 30 -2.03 -12.81 -6.05
CA VAL A 30 -0.58 -12.80 -6.28
C VAL A 30 -0.34 -13.26 -7.72
N PHE A 31 0.46 -12.50 -8.44
CA PHE A 31 0.78 -12.75 -9.84
C PHE A 31 2.19 -13.30 -9.95
N LYS A 32 2.32 -14.53 -10.45
CA LYS A 32 3.61 -15.16 -10.71
C LYS A 32 4.23 -14.56 -11.95
N THR A 33 5.42 -14.00 -11.85
CA THR A 33 6.22 -13.52 -12.96
C THR A 33 7.46 -14.38 -13.15
N LYS A 34 8.30 -14.06 -14.13
CA LYS A 34 9.59 -14.73 -14.31
C LYS A 34 10.61 -14.39 -13.21
N PHE A 35 10.41 -13.28 -12.50
CA PHE A 35 11.40 -12.70 -11.60
C PHE A 35 10.96 -12.75 -10.13
N ALA A 36 9.66 -12.59 -9.86
CA ALA A 36 9.10 -12.56 -8.52
C ALA A 36 7.60 -12.85 -8.55
N ASN A 37 7.06 -13.22 -7.40
CA ASN A 37 5.63 -13.23 -7.14
C ASN A 37 5.20 -11.85 -6.65
N ILE A 38 4.35 -11.14 -7.39
CA ILE A 38 3.96 -9.78 -7.07
C ILE A 38 2.53 -9.71 -6.55
N GLY A 39 2.33 -8.93 -5.48
CA GLY A 39 1.03 -8.50 -4.99
C GLY A 39 0.73 -7.09 -5.51
N ILE A 40 -0.49 -6.85 -5.96
CA ILE A 40 -0.94 -5.52 -6.39
C ILE A 40 -2.16 -5.16 -5.56
N LEU A 41 -2.08 -4.06 -4.83
CA LEU A 41 -3.14 -3.47 -4.03
C LEU A 41 -3.35 -2.03 -4.49
N ILE A 42 -4.59 -1.62 -4.72
CA ILE A 42 -4.86 -0.37 -5.45
C ILE A 42 -5.31 0.72 -4.49
N CYS A 43 -4.59 1.86 -4.48
CA CYS A 43 -4.97 3.11 -3.85
C CYS A 43 -5.47 2.91 -2.40
N TRP A 44 -6.78 2.98 -2.13
CA TRP A 44 -7.37 2.87 -0.79
C TRP A 44 -7.00 1.59 -0.05
N ASP A 45 -6.69 0.49 -0.76
CA ASP A 45 -6.17 -0.75 -0.18
C ASP A 45 -4.88 -0.52 0.64
N GLN A 46 -4.13 0.54 0.34
CA GLN A 46 -2.86 0.88 0.99
C GLN A 46 -2.98 1.18 2.49
N TRP A 47 -4.17 1.53 2.96
CA TRP A 47 -4.43 1.87 4.35
C TRP A 47 -4.73 0.66 5.25
N TYR A 48 -4.97 -0.51 4.65
CA TYR A 48 -5.45 -1.71 5.34
C TYR A 48 -4.34 -2.75 5.51
N PRO A 49 -3.80 -2.92 6.74
CA PRO A 49 -2.78 -3.93 7.04
C PRO A 49 -3.21 -5.34 6.69
N GLU A 50 -4.51 -5.64 6.78
CA GLU A 50 -5.09 -6.94 6.45
C GLU A 50 -4.86 -7.29 4.98
N ALA A 51 -5.04 -6.33 4.07
CA ALA A 51 -4.82 -6.52 2.63
C ALA A 51 -3.36 -6.88 2.35
N ALA A 52 -2.42 -6.14 2.92
CA ALA A 52 -1.00 -6.40 2.82
C ALA A 52 -0.63 -7.78 3.39
N ARG A 53 -1.15 -8.10 4.59
CA ARG A 53 -0.88 -9.36 5.27
C ARG A 53 -1.41 -10.56 4.50
N ILE A 54 -2.64 -10.51 4.02
CA ILE A 54 -3.24 -11.62 3.24
C ILE A 54 -2.43 -11.84 1.96
N THR A 55 -2.09 -10.77 1.24
CA THR A 55 -1.32 -10.86 0.00
C THR A 55 0.09 -11.43 0.24
N ALA A 56 0.75 -11.04 1.33
CA ALA A 56 2.05 -11.60 1.73
C ALA A 56 1.93 -13.10 2.10
N LEU A 57 0.88 -13.49 2.84
CA LEU A 57 0.61 -14.89 3.17
C LEU A 57 0.30 -15.76 1.96
N MET A 58 -0.21 -15.17 0.89
CA MET A 58 -0.41 -15.84 -0.42
C MET A 58 0.91 -16.00 -1.21
N GLY A 59 2.04 -15.53 -0.66
CA GLY A 59 3.37 -15.70 -1.23
C GLY A 59 3.84 -14.55 -2.10
N ALA A 60 3.30 -13.34 -1.94
CA ALA A 60 3.87 -12.15 -2.56
C ALA A 60 5.28 -11.88 -2.02
N GLU A 61 6.21 -11.60 -2.92
CA GLU A 61 7.59 -11.23 -2.63
C GLU A 61 7.81 -9.72 -2.73
N ILE A 62 6.90 -9.02 -3.42
CA ILE A 62 6.87 -7.56 -3.56
C ILE A 62 5.41 -7.11 -3.52
N LEU A 63 5.11 -6.00 -2.84
CA LEU A 63 3.81 -5.33 -2.91
C LEU A 63 3.90 -4.05 -3.73
N PHE A 64 2.99 -3.89 -4.68
CA PHE A 64 2.83 -2.67 -5.48
C PHE A 64 1.54 -1.95 -5.12
N TYR A 65 1.62 -0.63 -4.95
CA TYR A 65 0.50 0.25 -4.66
C TYR A 65 0.39 1.38 -5.70
N PRO A 66 -0.23 1.12 -6.86
CA PRO A 66 -0.60 2.22 -7.75
C PRO A 66 -1.72 3.04 -7.12
N THR A 67 -1.55 4.38 -7.09
CA THR A 67 -2.47 5.27 -6.39
C THR A 67 -2.56 6.65 -7.05
N ALA A 68 -3.62 7.39 -6.71
CA ALA A 68 -3.79 8.80 -7.00
C ALA A 68 -4.35 9.47 -5.74
N ILE A 69 -3.46 9.97 -4.89
CA ILE A 69 -3.79 10.63 -3.63
C ILE A 69 -3.02 11.95 -3.52
N GLY A 70 -3.62 12.96 -2.92
CA GLY A 70 -3.06 14.30 -2.89
C GLY A 70 -3.56 15.14 -1.74
N TRP A 71 -3.09 16.36 -1.69
CA TRP A 71 -3.50 17.40 -0.77
C TRP A 71 -4.77 18.09 -1.28
N ALA A 72 -5.73 18.27 -0.40
CA ALA A 72 -6.81 19.22 -0.65
C ALA A 72 -6.24 20.64 -0.59
N THR A 73 -6.45 21.43 -1.63
CA THR A 73 -5.84 22.78 -1.74
C THR A 73 -6.37 23.77 -0.71
N GLU A 74 -7.49 23.46 -0.06
CA GLU A 74 -8.09 24.27 1.01
C GLU A 74 -7.58 23.93 2.42
N GLN A 75 -6.78 22.87 2.58
CA GLN A 75 -6.23 22.46 3.87
C GLN A 75 -4.94 23.21 4.19
N ASP A 76 -4.65 23.36 5.49
CA ASP A 76 -3.39 23.92 5.96
C ASP A 76 -2.20 23.01 5.69
N GLU A 77 -1.01 23.61 5.67
CA GLU A 77 0.23 22.90 5.32
C GLU A 77 0.61 21.80 6.32
N GLU A 78 0.32 21.99 7.61
CA GLU A 78 0.64 21.02 8.66
C GLU A 78 -0.20 19.76 8.50
N THR A 79 -1.51 19.93 8.34
CA THR A 79 -2.44 18.81 8.05
C THR A 79 -2.03 18.05 6.78
N ASN A 80 -1.69 18.76 5.73
CA ASN A 80 -1.25 18.17 4.47
C ASN A 80 0.04 17.35 4.64
N LYS A 81 0.99 17.86 5.41
CA LYS A 81 2.25 17.18 5.72
C LYS A 81 2.02 15.90 6.55
N ASP A 82 1.15 15.97 7.53
CA ASP A 82 0.81 14.82 8.38
C ASP A 82 0.11 13.72 7.59
N GLN A 83 -0.77 14.06 6.67
CA GLN A 83 -1.42 13.09 5.77
C GLN A 83 -0.41 12.36 4.89
N TYR A 84 0.55 13.09 4.29
CA TYR A 84 1.62 12.45 3.52
C TYR A 84 2.51 11.55 4.37
N ASN A 85 2.88 12.00 5.57
CA ASN A 85 3.64 11.18 6.52
C ASN A 85 2.90 9.91 6.91
N ALA A 86 1.61 10.00 7.20
CA ALA A 86 0.79 8.84 7.53
C ALA A 86 0.75 7.84 6.37
N TRP A 87 0.56 8.33 5.13
CA TRP A 87 0.54 7.52 3.93
C TRP A 87 1.86 6.76 3.69
N GLN A 88 3.00 7.43 3.83
CA GLN A 88 4.29 6.78 3.68
C GLN A 88 4.56 5.80 4.83
N THR A 89 4.21 6.19 6.05
CA THR A 89 4.42 5.38 7.26
C THR A 89 3.65 4.07 7.22
N ILE A 90 2.35 4.10 6.88
CA ILE A 90 1.55 2.86 6.85
C ILE A 90 2.10 1.87 5.82
N GLN A 91 2.52 2.31 4.65
CA GLN A 91 3.06 1.43 3.62
C GLN A 91 4.45 0.89 3.97
N ARG A 92 5.31 1.71 4.58
CA ARG A 92 6.58 1.25 5.16
C ARG A 92 6.36 0.22 6.27
N SER A 93 5.32 0.41 7.07
CA SER A 93 4.89 -0.58 8.08
C SER A 93 4.50 -1.91 7.44
N HIS A 94 3.84 -1.90 6.28
CA HIS A 94 3.53 -3.14 5.55
C HIS A 94 4.80 -3.88 5.11
N ALA A 95 5.83 -3.17 4.68
CA ALA A 95 7.12 -3.78 4.35
C ALA A 95 7.72 -4.46 5.59
N VAL A 96 7.85 -3.75 6.70
CA VAL A 96 8.40 -4.27 7.96
C VAL A 96 7.61 -5.49 8.46
N ALA A 97 6.28 -5.33 8.58
CA ALA A 97 5.42 -6.35 9.16
C ALA A 97 5.38 -7.66 8.36
N ASN A 98 5.64 -7.60 7.06
CA ASN A 98 5.61 -8.76 6.17
C ASN A 98 7.01 -9.20 5.71
N GLY A 99 8.05 -8.40 5.96
CA GLY A 99 9.42 -8.68 5.56
C GLY A 99 9.61 -8.71 4.03
N ILE A 100 8.88 -7.89 3.29
CA ILE A 100 8.93 -7.83 1.82
C ILE A 100 8.98 -6.38 1.33
N PRO A 101 9.66 -6.09 0.21
CA PRO A 101 9.68 -4.77 -0.40
C PRO A 101 8.28 -4.23 -0.74
N VAL A 102 8.15 -2.91 -0.63
CA VAL A 102 6.95 -2.17 -1.06
C VAL A 102 7.34 -1.13 -2.09
N VAL A 103 6.58 -1.06 -3.18
CA VAL A 103 6.71 -0.06 -4.23
C VAL A 103 5.40 0.69 -4.35
N SER A 104 5.41 1.96 -4.02
CA SER A 104 4.26 2.84 -4.11
C SER A 104 4.44 3.82 -5.27
N VAL A 105 3.45 3.88 -6.15
CA VAL A 105 3.47 4.75 -7.33
C VAL A 105 2.27 5.69 -7.26
N ASN A 106 2.54 6.98 -7.06
CA ASN A 106 1.52 8.01 -6.94
C ASN A 106 1.56 8.99 -8.10
N ARG A 107 0.40 9.54 -8.41
CA ARG A 107 0.22 10.59 -9.42
C ARG A 107 0.85 11.91 -8.97
N VAL A 108 1.29 12.73 -9.93
CA VAL A 108 1.71 14.14 -9.76
C VAL A 108 0.71 15.08 -10.44
N GLY A 109 0.85 16.38 -10.19
CA GLY A 109 0.05 17.42 -10.81
C GLY A 109 -1.26 17.72 -10.12
N PHE A 110 -2.20 18.32 -10.81
CA PHE A 110 -3.47 18.79 -10.26
C PHE A 110 -4.65 18.05 -10.87
N GLU A 111 -5.74 17.95 -10.10
CA GLU A 111 -7.04 17.61 -10.67
C GLU A 111 -7.56 18.76 -11.53
N GLN A 112 -8.37 18.46 -12.55
CA GLN A 112 -8.82 19.47 -13.55
C GLN A 112 -9.54 20.68 -12.92
N ASN A 113 -10.21 20.51 -11.79
CA ASN A 113 -10.89 21.60 -11.08
C ASN A 113 -9.98 22.34 -10.07
N GLY A 114 -8.72 21.94 -9.94
CA GLY A 114 -7.75 22.55 -9.01
C GLY A 114 -7.99 22.26 -7.53
N ALA A 115 -9.01 21.47 -7.17
CA ALA A 115 -9.35 21.19 -5.78
C ALA A 115 -8.34 20.26 -5.08
N MET A 116 -7.52 19.55 -5.85
CA MET A 116 -6.52 18.63 -5.34
C MET A 116 -5.20 18.77 -6.11
N LYS A 117 -4.10 18.82 -5.36
CA LYS A 117 -2.75 18.62 -5.85
C LYS A 117 -2.29 17.23 -5.45
N PHE A 118 -2.06 16.33 -6.40
CA PHE A 118 -1.46 15.03 -6.11
C PHE A 118 -0.05 15.24 -5.58
N TRP A 119 0.29 14.53 -4.50
CA TRP A 119 1.57 14.79 -3.84
C TRP A 119 2.76 14.04 -4.42
N GLY A 120 2.58 13.27 -5.51
CA GLY A 120 3.70 12.51 -6.07
C GLY A 120 4.37 11.66 -5.00
N GLY A 121 5.66 11.87 -4.76
CA GLY A 121 6.38 11.24 -3.67
C GLY A 121 6.35 9.72 -3.74
N SER A 122 6.27 9.14 -4.94
CA SER A 122 6.38 7.70 -5.17
C SER A 122 7.65 7.16 -4.52
N PHE A 123 7.63 5.94 -4.00
CA PHE A 123 8.79 5.41 -3.32
C PHE A 123 8.92 3.89 -3.44
N ALA A 124 10.12 3.41 -3.17
CA ALA A 124 10.40 1.98 -2.99
C ALA A 124 11.10 1.76 -1.64
N THR A 125 10.79 0.64 -1.00
CA THR A 125 11.45 0.22 0.24
C THR A 125 12.07 -1.17 0.09
N ASN A 126 13.08 -1.48 0.92
CA ASN A 126 13.45 -2.88 1.16
C ASN A 126 12.46 -3.56 2.12
N GLY A 127 12.68 -4.85 2.43
CA GLY A 127 11.83 -5.63 3.33
C GLY A 127 11.82 -5.16 4.80
N GLN A 128 12.69 -4.24 5.18
CA GLN A 128 12.74 -3.61 6.51
C GLN A 128 12.10 -2.21 6.52
N GLY A 129 11.44 -1.81 5.44
CA GLY A 129 10.79 -0.50 5.33
C GLY A 129 11.76 0.68 5.17
N LYS A 130 13.05 0.42 4.93
CA LYS A 130 14.01 1.47 4.59
C LYS A 130 13.73 1.97 3.18
N LEU A 131 13.58 3.29 3.03
CA LEU A 131 13.48 3.91 1.70
C LEU A 131 14.77 3.66 0.91
N ILE A 132 14.64 3.09 -0.27
CA ILE A 132 15.72 2.91 -1.25
C ILE A 132 15.57 3.87 -2.42
N TYR A 133 14.37 4.37 -2.63
CA TYR A 133 14.06 5.43 -3.59
C TYR A 133 12.92 6.30 -3.08
N LEU A 134 12.97 7.59 -3.36
CA LEU A 134 11.91 8.56 -3.12
C LEU A 134 11.89 9.56 -4.27
N ALA A 135 10.78 9.59 -4.99
CA ALA A 135 10.52 10.48 -6.11
C ALA A 135 10.16 11.91 -5.66
N SER A 136 10.26 12.84 -6.60
CA SER A 136 9.78 14.21 -6.44
C SER A 136 8.26 14.26 -6.17
N HIS A 137 7.83 15.35 -5.55
CA HIS A 137 6.41 15.67 -5.39
C HIS A 137 5.79 16.28 -6.65
N ASP A 138 6.60 16.86 -7.53
CA ASP A 138 6.12 17.74 -8.58
C ASP A 138 6.42 17.24 -10.00
N ASN A 139 7.43 16.39 -10.17
CA ASN A 139 7.89 15.96 -11.48
C ASN A 139 7.39 14.57 -11.85
N GLU A 140 7.07 14.38 -13.12
CA GLU A 140 6.92 13.05 -13.69
C GLU A 140 8.31 12.40 -13.82
N GLU A 141 8.47 11.22 -13.26
CA GLU A 141 9.75 10.51 -13.21
C GLU A 141 9.57 9.05 -13.62
N THR A 142 10.62 8.50 -14.21
CA THR A 142 10.78 7.06 -14.41
C THR A 142 12.12 6.63 -13.83
N GLU A 143 12.09 5.71 -12.88
CA GLU A 143 13.29 5.24 -12.20
C GLU A 143 13.36 3.71 -12.23
N VAL A 144 14.58 3.19 -12.31
CA VAL A 144 14.86 1.76 -12.20
C VAL A 144 15.49 1.49 -10.83
N VAL A 145 14.76 0.78 -10.01
CA VAL A 145 15.16 0.49 -8.62
C VAL A 145 15.49 -1.00 -8.50
N GLU A 146 16.67 -1.30 -7.96
CA GLU A 146 17.06 -2.67 -7.65
C GLU A 146 16.47 -3.11 -6.31
N LEU A 147 15.82 -4.28 -6.30
CA LEU A 147 15.25 -4.92 -5.11
C LEU A 147 15.96 -6.24 -4.83
N ASP A 148 16.64 -6.34 -3.69
CA ASP A 148 17.26 -7.60 -3.25
C ASP A 148 16.26 -8.48 -2.51
N LEU A 149 15.69 -9.45 -3.22
CA LEU A 149 14.73 -10.40 -2.64
C LEU A 149 15.39 -11.39 -1.67
N LYS A 150 16.70 -11.66 -1.80
CA LYS A 150 17.43 -12.52 -0.85
C LYS A 150 17.64 -11.81 0.47
N GLU A 151 17.87 -10.48 0.47
CA GLU A 151 17.89 -9.69 1.70
C GLU A 151 16.56 -9.82 2.44
N ALA A 152 15.45 -9.70 1.72
CA ALA A 152 14.12 -9.85 2.29
C ALA A 152 13.89 -11.25 2.88
N ASP A 153 14.32 -12.31 2.20
CA ASP A 153 14.23 -13.68 2.71
C ASP A 153 15.08 -13.88 3.97
N ASN A 154 16.31 -13.37 3.98
CA ASN A 154 17.18 -13.41 5.15
C ASN A 154 16.55 -12.66 6.33
N PHE A 155 15.94 -11.50 6.09
CA PHE A 155 15.25 -10.76 7.14
C PHE A 155 14.10 -11.58 7.73
N ARG A 156 13.27 -12.21 6.91
CA ARG A 156 12.15 -13.06 7.37
C ARG A 156 12.61 -14.29 8.15
N MET A 157 13.80 -14.82 7.86
CA MET A 157 14.38 -15.93 8.63
C MET A 157 14.82 -15.49 10.01
N HIS A 158 15.43 -14.31 10.15
CA HIS A 158 15.93 -13.78 11.42
C HIS A 158 14.82 -13.14 12.27
N TRP A 159 13.82 -12.52 11.63
CA TRP A 159 12.65 -11.91 12.25
C TRP A 159 11.38 -12.58 11.71
N PRO A 160 11.05 -13.77 12.22
CA PRO A 160 10.03 -14.62 11.62
C PRO A 160 8.60 -14.20 12.02
N PHE A 161 8.23 -12.94 11.78
CA PHE A 161 6.93 -12.38 12.16
C PHE A 161 5.75 -13.18 11.62
N LEU A 162 5.85 -13.75 10.42
CA LEU A 162 4.77 -14.56 9.84
C LEU A 162 4.60 -15.90 10.56
N ARG A 163 5.70 -16.53 11.01
CA ARG A 163 5.68 -17.81 11.75
C ARG A 163 5.10 -17.63 13.14
N ASP A 164 5.47 -16.54 13.81
CA ASP A 164 5.17 -16.33 15.22
C ASP A 164 3.79 -15.69 15.46
N ARG A 165 2.96 -15.63 14.42
CA ARG A 165 1.59 -15.12 14.50
C ARG A 165 0.73 -16.02 15.39
N ARG A 166 -0.04 -15.39 16.29
CA ARG A 166 -1.03 -16.07 17.16
C ARG A 166 -2.38 -16.14 16.44
N ILE A 167 -2.45 -16.99 15.39
CA ILE A 167 -3.63 -17.11 14.52
C ILE A 167 -4.89 -17.52 15.30
N ASP A 168 -4.73 -18.20 16.42
CA ASP A 168 -5.77 -18.58 17.37
C ASP A 168 -6.47 -17.38 18.02
N SER A 169 -5.81 -16.22 18.07
CA SER A 169 -6.32 -15.00 18.69
C SER A 169 -6.88 -13.96 17.71
N TYR A 170 -6.80 -14.20 16.39
CA TYR A 170 -7.14 -13.19 15.38
C TYR A 170 -8.60 -13.24 14.89
N GLN A 171 -9.41 -14.18 15.37
CA GLN A 171 -10.80 -14.28 14.95
C GLN A 171 -11.61 -12.96 15.11
N PRO A 172 -11.40 -12.16 16.16
CA PRO A 172 -12.14 -10.92 16.33
C PRO A 172 -11.96 -9.89 15.19
N ILE A 173 -10.84 -9.95 14.44
CA ILE A 173 -10.57 -9.00 13.33
C ILE A 173 -11.60 -9.11 12.19
N THR A 174 -12.36 -10.20 12.12
CA THR A 174 -13.43 -10.39 11.14
C THR A 174 -14.72 -9.68 11.51
N LYS A 175 -14.82 -9.19 12.75
CA LYS A 175 -15.93 -8.34 13.19
C LYS A 175 -15.64 -6.89 12.81
N ARG A 176 -16.68 -6.12 12.46
CA ARG A 176 -16.53 -4.70 12.16
C ARG A 176 -16.17 -3.89 13.42
N TYR A 177 -16.75 -4.23 14.55
CA TYR A 177 -16.49 -3.64 15.85
C TYR A 177 -16.48 -4.75 16.89
N ILE A 178 -15.74 -4.54 17.98
CA ILE A 178 -15.69 -5.41 19.14
C ILE A 178 -16.21 -4.58 20.31
N ASP A 179 -17.46 -4.18 20.22
CA ASP A 179 -18.15 -3.49 21.30
C ASP A 179 -18.50 -4.55 22.33
N GLY A 180 -18.08 -4.34 23.59
CA GLY A 180 -18.03 -5.36 24.62
C GLY A 180 -19.37 -6.07 24.84
N ASP A 181 -19.25 -7.36 25.14
CA ASP A 181 -20.28 -8.15 25.82
C ASP A 181 -20.27 -7.80 27.32
#